data_c5b2dfe833992c829e45ebf3068e169a
#
_entry.id   c5b2dfe833992c829e45ebf3068e169a
#
_cell.length_a   1.000
_cell.length_b   1.000
_cell.length_c   1.000
_cell.angle_alpha   90.00
_cell.angle_beta   90.00
_cell.angle_gamma   90.00
#
_symmetry.space_group_name_H-M   'P 1'
#
loop_
_entity.id
_entity.type
_entity.pdbx_description
1 polymer ?
#
loop_
_entity_poly.entity_id
_entity_poly.type
_entity_poly.pdbx_seq_one_letter_code
_entity_poly.pdbx_strand_id
1 'polypeptide(L)'
;MRHRRRAVLGFAAASVAAPARAAEPVDVALILCADASGSIDADEYRLQKEGIAEAIADGRVLSGIRSGPIGRVGVAYVEWGAPGGAATMVPWMLVGGTDSAAAFGHAVLAAPRSVQSWNAIGDAIDHAAALIASAPYEATRKVIDISGDAGDMRSLNPAPQARDAAVARGIQINALAIVEGRAGLVASYESTVIGGPGAFVEAAPTRAEFTAALRRKLIREIA
;
A
#
# COMPACT_ATOMS: atom_id res chain seq x y z
N MET A 1 -28.68 -64.97 -27.66
CA MET A 1 -28.53 -63.52 -27.32
C MET A 1 -27.26 -63.36 -26.51
N ARG A 2 -26.21 -62.75 -27.09
CA ARG A 2 -24.91 -62.56 -26.43
C ARG A 2 -24.78 -61.08 -26.03
N HIS A 3 -24.82 -60.75 -24.72
CA HIS A 3 -24.60 -59.42 -24.19
C HIS A 3 -23.12 -59.08 -24.19
N ARG A 4 -22.71 -58.11 -25.01
CA ARG A 4 -21.37 -57.50 -24.97
C ARG A 4 -21.34 -56.48 -23.86
N ARG A 5 -20.55 -56.72 -22.80
CA ARG A 5 -20.20 -55.71 -21.78
C ARG A 5 -19.18 -54.76 -22.36
N ARG A 6 -19.49 -53.49 -22.47
CA ARG A 6 -18.56 -52.40 -22.77
C ARG A 6 -17.82 -52.04 -21.49
N ALA A 7 -16.53 -52.22 -21.46
CA ALA A 7 -15.69 -51.66 -20.39
C ALA A 7 -15.46 -50.20 -20.68
N VAL A 8 -15.82 -49.34 -19.71
CA VAL A 8 -15.52 -47.89 -19.70
C VAL A 8 -14.18 -47.74 -18.98
N LEU A 9 -13.13 -47.41 -19.71
CA LEU A 9 -11.86 -46.99 -19.11
C LEU A 9 -12.00 -45.55 -18.62
N GLY A 10 -12.06 -45.35 -17.31
CA GLY A 10 -11.96 -44.03 -16.69
C GLY A 10 -10.50 -43.57 -16.70
N PHE A 11 -10.20 -42.51 -17.43
CA PHE A 11 -8.95 -41.77 -17.33
C PHE A 11 -8.95 -40.97 -16.04
N ALA A 12 -8.17 -41.34 -15.04
CA ALA A 12 -7.88 -40.52 -13.89
C ALA A 12 -6.83 -39.48 -14.29
N ALA A 13 -7.26 -38.21 -14.41
CA ALA A 13 -6.33 -37.09 -14.59
C ALA A 13 -5.61 -36.84 -13.27
N ALA A 14 -4.34 -37.18 -13.18
CA ALA A 14 -3.48 -36.82 -12.07
C ALA A 14 -3.19 -35.30 -12.18
N SER A 15 -3.82 -34.49 -11.31
CA SER A 15 -3.47 -33.08 -11.14
C SER A 15 -2.08 -32.99 -10.50
N VAL A 16 -1.08 -32.66 -11.27
CA VAL A 16 0.25 -32.31 -10.76
C VAL A 16 0.12 -30.91 -10.13
N ALA A 17 0.06 -30.87 -8.80
CA ALA A 17 0.15 -29.61 -8.08
C ALA A 17 1.55 -29.02 -8.31
N ALA A 18 1.61 -27.83 -8.95
CA ALA A 18 2.86 -27.09 -9.06
C ALA A 18 3.37 -26.78 -7.64
N PRO A 19 4.70 -26.91 -7.38
CA PRO A 19 5.25 -26.60 -6.08
C PRO A 19 4.92 -25.13 -5.73
N ALA A 20 4.32 -24.88 -4.57
CA ALA A 20 4.09 -23.55 -4.06
C ALA A 20 5.48 -22.86 -3.98
N ARG A 21 5.67 -21.77 -4.76
CA ARG A 21 6.88 -20.97 -4.68
C ARG A 21 6.97 -20.43 -3.27
N ALA A 22 8.07 -20.71 -2.56
CA ALA A 22 8.31 -20.12 -1.25
C ALA A 22 8.25 -18.60 -1.37
N ALA A 23 7.56 -17.95 -0.42
CA ALA A 23 7.46 -16.49 -0.40
C ALA A 23 8.87 -15.89 -0.28
N GLU A 24 9.15 -14.84 -1.05
CA GLU A 24 10.46 -14.19 -1.02
C GLU A 24 10.59 -13.33 0.25
N PRO A 25 11.67 -13.46 1.05
CA PRO A 25 11.82 -12.70 2.28
C PRO A 25 12.12 -11.23 2.00
N VAL A 26 11.48 -10.34 2.79
CA VAL A 26 11.69 -8.89 2.77
C VAL A 26 11.66 -8.33 4.20
N ASP A 27 12.36 -7.21 4.44
CA ASP A 27 12.33 -6.54 5.73
C ASP A 27 10.94 -5.93 5.99
N VAL A 28 10.35 -5.31 4.97
CA VAL A 28 9.05 -4.64 5.06
C VAL A 28 8.20 -4.98 3.83
N ALA A 29 6.93 -5.31 4.04
CA ALA A 29 5.90 -5.22 3.02
C ALA A 29 5.15 -3.89 3.22
N LEU A 30 5.34 -2.93 2.30
CA LEU A 30 4.84 -1.57 2.38
C LEU A 30 3.80 -1.30 1.30
N ILE A 31 2.64 -0.78 1.67
CA ILE A 31 1.66 -0.27 0.72
C ILE A 31 1.57 1.23 0.86
N LEU A 32 1.83 1.95 -0.22
CA LEU A 32 1.64 3.37 -0.34
C LEU A 32 0.21 3.63 -0.85
N CYS A 33 -0.67 4.11 0.04
CA CYS A 33 -2.05 4.43 -0.26
C CYS A 33 -2.20 5.94 -0.41
N ALA A 34 -2.31 6.44 -1.64
CA ALA A 34 -2.44 7.86 -1.93
C ALA A 34 -3.90 8.25 -2.21
N ASP A 35 -4.28 9.40 -1.67
CA ASP A 35 -5.58 10.02 -1.93
C ASP A 35 -5.67 10.44 -3.41
N ALA A 36 -6.69 9.93 -4.10
CA ALA A 36 -7.04 10.30 -5.45
C ALA A 36 -8.49 10.82 -5.54
N SER A 37 -9.06 11.22 -4.38
CA SER A 37 -10.43 11.69 -4.24
C SER A 37 -10.75 12.91 -5.13
N GLY A 38 -12.01 13.28 -5.18
CA GLY A 38 -12.48 14.35 -6.06
C GLY A 38 -11.96 15.76 -5.71
N SER A 39 -11.41 15.96 -4.51
CA SER A 39 -10.77 17.22 -4.07
C SER A 39 -9.35 17.37 -4.63
N ILE A 40 -8.71 16.28 -5.04
CA ILE A 40 -7.36 16.29 -5.59
C ILE A 40 -7.42 16.69 -7.07
N ASP A 41 -6.89 17.86 -7.42
CA ASP A 41 -6.84 18.31 -8.82
C ASP A 41 -5.73 17.59 -9.63
N ALA A 42 -5.61 17.92 -10.91
CA ALA A 42 -4.65 17.24 -11.80
C ALA A 42 -3.19 17.55 -11.46
N ASP A 43 -2.88 18.76 -11.00
CA ASP A 43 -1.53 19.17 -10.63
C ASP A 43 -1.15 18.54 -9.28
N GLU A 44 -2.06 18.53 -8.31
CA GLU A 44 -1.88 17.88 -7.02
C GLU A 44 -1.67 16.37 -7.17
N TYR A 45 -2.46 15.72 -8.01
CA TYR A 45 -2.31 14.31 -8.33
C TYR A 45 -0.93 14.01 -8.96
N ARG A 46 -0.50 14.85 -9.91
CA ARG A 46 0.82 14.72 -10.52
C ARG A 46 1.94 14.89 -9.49
N LEU A 47 1.86 15.91 -8.62
CA LEU A 47 2.83 16.15 -7.56
C LEU A 47 2.93 14.99 -6.56
N GLN A 48 1.82 14.35 -6.22
CA GLN A 48 1.84 13.16 -5.35
C GLN A 48 2.62 12.02 -6.01
N LYS A 49 2.36 11.71 -7.29
CA LYS A 49 3.05 10.63 -8.01
C LYS A 49 4.55 10.92 -8.19
N GLU A 50 4.89 12.13 -8.58
CA GLU A 50 6.28 12.58 -8.68
C GLU A 50 6.97 12.49 -7.32
N GLY A 51 6.31 12.93 -6.25
CA GLY A 51 6.81 12.85 -4.88
C GLY A 51 7.04 11.43 -4.39
N ILE A 52 6.16 10.49 -4.74
CA ILE A 52 6.35 9.06 -4.42
C ILE A 52 7.56 8.50 -5.17
N ALA A 53 7.67 8.77 -6.49
CA ALA A 53 8.77 8.30 -7.32
C ALA A 53 10.13 8.85 -6.84
N GLU A 54 10.18 10.13 -6.48
CA GLU A 54 11.38 10.77 -5.93
C GLU A 54 11.75 10.24 -4.53
N ALA A 55 10.76 10.10 -3.65
CA ALA A 55 11.00 9.67 -2.28
C ALA A 55 11.54 8.24 -2.21
N ILE A 56 10.99 7.29 -2.98
CA ILE A 56 11.46 5.90 -2.99
C ILE A 56 12.86 5.77 -3.59
N ALA A 57 13.25 6.67 -4.51
CA ALA A 57 14.57 6.71 -5.13
C ALA A 57 15.61 7.54 -4.34
N ASP A 58 15.21 8.22 -3.25
CA ASP A 58 16.13 9.02 -2.43
C ASP A 58 17.24 8.15 -1.83
N GLY A 59 18.48 8.62 -1.91
CA GLY A 59 19.65 7.86 -1.45
C GLY A 59 19.61 7.48 0.04
N ARG A 60 18.92 8.27 0.89
CA ARG A 60 18.76 7.97 2.32
C ARG A 60 17.73 6.88 2.55
N VAL A 61 16.63 6.88 1.78
CA VAL A 61 15.64 5.81 1.79
C VAL A 61 16.27 4.51 1.31
N LEU A 62 17.02 4.53 0.21
CA LEU A 62 17.76 3.37 -0.30
C LEU A 62 18.84 2.88 0.67
N SER A 63 19.50 3.79 1.38
CA SER A 63 20.45 3.41 2.44
C SER A 63 19.74 2.72 3.59
N GLY A 64 18.56 3.22 4.02
CA GLY A 64 17.71 2.57 5.02
C GLY A 64 17.30 1.16 4.59
N ILE A 65 16.81 0.99 3.36
CA ILE A 65 16.44 -0.32 2.81
C ILE A 65 17.62 -1.29 2.88
N ARG A 66 18.80 -0.88 2.40
CA ARG A 66 20.00 -1.74 2.36
C ARG A 66 20.59 -2.05 3.73
N SER A 67 20.30 -1.25 4.75
CA SER A 67 20.75 -1.49 6.12
C SER A 67 19.91 -2.53 6.87
N GLY A 68 18.74 -2.89 6.36
CA GLY A 68 17.90 -3.94 6.91
C GLY A 68 18.59 -5.32 6.83
N PRO A 69 18.21 -6.28 7.68
CA PRO A 69 18.78 -7.62 7.70
C PRO A 69 18.70 -8.36 6.35
N ILE A 70 17.66 -8.11 5.56
CA ILE A 70 17.46 -8.72 4.23
C ILE A 70 17.91 -7.73 3.14
N GLY A 71 17.81 -6.43 3.40
CA GLY A 71 18.20 -5.36 2.48
C GLY A 71 17.22 -5.14 1.34
N ARG A 72 15.97 -5.54 1.50
CA ARG A 72 14.91 -5.42 0.49
C ARG A 72 13.55 -5.16 1.12
N VAL A 73 12.70 -4.44 0.39
CA VAL A 73 11.31 -4.19 0.75
C VAL A 73 10.40 -4.56 -0.42
N GLY A 74 9.23 -5.12 -0.14
CA GLY A 74 8.16 -5.25 -1.11
C GLY A 74 7.29 -3.99 -1.05
N VAL A 75 7.04 -3.34 -2.19
CA VAL A 75 6.24 -2.11 -2.25
C VAL A 75 5.10 -2.26 -3.25
N ALA A 76 3.90 -1.77 -2.90
CA ALA A 76 2.77 -1.64 -3.81
C ALA A 76 2.19 -0.23 -3.71
N TYR A 77 1.50 0.23 -4.77
CA TYR A 77 0.84 1.52 -4.81
C TYR A 77 -0.66 1.36 -5.00
N VAL A 78 -1.43 2.01 -4.14
CA VAL A 78 -2.89 1.99 -4.12
C VAL A 78 -3.41 3.42 -4.19
N GLU A 79 -4.43 3.65 -4.99
CA GLU A 79 -5.22 4.89 -4.97
C GLU A 79 -6.56 4.64 -4.29
N TRP A 80 -7.03 5.62 -3.52
CA TRP A 80 -8.25 5.52 -2.76
C TRP A 80 -9.06 6.82 -2.77
N GLY A 81 -10.32 6.72 -2.39
CA GLY A 81 -11.26 7.85 -2.29
C GLY A 81 -12.70 7.38 -2.26
N ALA A 82 -13.18 6.69 -3.30
CA ALA A 82 -14.55 6.22 -3.38
C ALA A 82 -14.85 5.07 -2.40
N PRO A 83 -16.07 5.01 -1.82
CA PRO A 83 -16.51 3.86 -1.02
C PRO A 83 -16.35 2.54 -1.80
N GLY A 84 -15.61 1.59 -1.24
CA GLY A 84 -15.28 0.31 -1.88
C GLY A 84 -14.43 0.42 -3.16
N GLY A 85 -13.96 1.64 -3.49
CA GLY A 85 -13.28 1.94 -4.76
C GLY A 85 -11.76 1.96 -4.69
N ALA A 86 -11.13 1.64 -3.56
CA ALA A 86 -9.67 1.57 -3.48
C ALA A 86 -9.11 0.60 -4.52
N ALA A 87 -8.08 1.02 -5.25
CA ALA A 87 -7.55 0.30 -6.41
C ALA A 87 -6.03 0.16 -6.35
N THR A 88 -5.53 -1.06 -6.59
CA THR A 88 -4.10 -1.31 -6.74
C THR A 88 -3.63 -0.84 -8.12
N MET A 89 -2.90 0.26 -8.16
CA MET A 89 -2.40 0.87 -9.39
C MET A 89 -1.05 0.32 -9.81
N VAL A 90 -0.19 0.01 -8.83
CA VAL A 90 1.06 -0.72 -9.07
C VAL A 90 1.07 -1.94 -8.15
N PRO A 91 1.08 -3.16 -8.71
CA PRO A 91 1.15 -4.38 -7.92
C PRO A 91 2.50 -4.47 -7.20
N TRP A 92 2.65 -5.47 -6.33
CA TRP A 92 3.87 -5.69 -5.58
C TRP A 92 5.13 -5.71 -6.45
N MET A 93 6.08 -4.87 -6.10
CA MET A 93 7.43 -4.83 -6.68
C MET A 93 8.49 -4.91 -5.57
N LEU A 94 9.59 -5.57 -5.86
CA LEU A 94 10.72 -5.66 -4.93
C LEU A 94 11.65 -4.46 -5.14
N VAL A 95 11.98 -3.77 -4.05
CA VAL A 95 12.92 -2.64 -4.03
C VAL A 95 14.07 -2.96 -3.08
N GLY A 96 15.30 -2.96 -3.61
CA GLY A 96 16.54 -3.19 -2.85
C GLY A 96 17.72 -2.35 -3.35
N GLY A 97 17.50 -1.54 -4.38
CA GLY A 97 18.56 -0.69 -4.97
C GLY A 97 18.02 0.33 -5.95
N THR A 98 18.91 1.10 -6.53
CA THR A 98 18.60 2.25 -7.40
C THR A 98 17.71 1.86 -8.58
N ASP A 99 18.07 0.79 -9.29
CA ASP A 99 17.33 0.39 -10.52
C ASP A 99 15.91 -0.08 -10.19
N SER A 100 15.75 -0.86 -9.11
CA SER A 100 14.43 -1.33 -8.69
C SER A 100 13.56 -0.20 -8.13
N ALA A 101 14.14 0.78 -7.43
CA ALA A 101 13.43 1.97 -7.01
C ALA A 101 12.99 2.85 -8.19
N ALA A 102 13.88 3.05 -9.17
CA ALA A 102 13.54 3.74 -10.41
C ALA A 102 12.43 3.03 -11.19
N ALA A 103 12.48 1.69 -11.28
CA ALA A 103 11.44 0.90 -11.93
C ALA A 103 10.07 1.06 -11.23
N PHE A 104 10.04 1.05 -9.89
CA PHE A 104 8.81 1.31 -9.14
C PHE A 104 8.30 2.74 -9.37
N GLY A 105 9.18 3.74 -9.28
CA GLY A 105 8.83 5.13 -9.55
C GLY A 105 8.25 5.33 -10.95
N HIS A 106 8.86 4.74 -11.98
CA HIS A 106 8.33 4.76 -13.35
C HIS A 106 6.96 4.10 -13.45
N ALA A 107 6.75 2.96 -12.76
CA ALA A 107 5.45 2.29 -12.74
C ALA A 107 4.37 3.19 -12.09
N VAL A 108 4.69 3.87 -10.97
CA VAL A 108 3.79 4.84 -10.34
C VAL A 108 3.46 5.98 -11.31
N LEU A 109 4.46 6.58 -11.96
CA LEU A 109 4.25 7.69 -12.90
C LEU A 109 3.42 7.28 -14.13
N ALA A 110 3.60 6.06 -14.63
CA ALA A 110 2.88 5.53 -15.79
C ALA A 110 1.46 5.06 -15.48
N ALA A 111 1.14 4.77 -14.21
CA ALA A 111 -0.18 4.29 -13.83
C ALA A 111 -1.26 5.34 -14.17
N PRO A 112 -2.40 4.94 -14.78
CA PRO A 112 -3.52 5.87 -14.99
C PRO A 112 -4.12 6.29 -13.65
N ARG A 113 -4.78 7.45 -13.60
CA ARG A 113 -5.55 7.85 -12.42
C ARG A 113 -6.79 6.97 -12.29
N SER A 114 -7.02 6.43 -11.08
CA SER A 114 -8.26 5.73 -10.78
C SER A 114 -9.44 6.71 -10.66
N VAL A 115 -10.67 6.19 -10.83
CA VAL A 115 -11.88 7.01 -10.68
C VAL A 115 -12.28 6.99 -9.21
N GLN A 116 -12.02 8.09 -8.51
CA GLN A 116 -12.27 8.24 -7.08
C GLN A 116 -13.19 9.46 -6.81
N SER A 117 -13.83 9.51 -5.64
CA SER A 117 -14.80 10.58 -5.31
C SER A 117 -14.67 11.12 -3.90
N TRP A 118 -14.95 10.31 -2.89
CA TRP A 118 -14.98 10.68 -1.48
C TRP A 118 -13.62 10.42 -0.80
N ASN A 119 -13.60 10.37 0.54
CA ASN A 119 -12.41 10.09 1.35
C ASN A 119 -12.62 8.82 2.21
N ALA A 120 -12.81 7.66 1.56
CA ALA A 120 -13.07 6.40 2.22
C ALA A 120 -11.77 5.73 2.71
N ILE A 121 -11.20 6.26 3.81
CA ILE A 121 -9.94 5.78 4.40
C ILE A 121 -10.08 4.37 4.94
N GLY A 122 -11.21 4.04 5.58
CA GLY A 122 -11.44 2.71 6.12
C GLY A 122 -11.40 1.64 5.03
N ASP A 123 -12.02 1.92 3.86
CA ASP A 123 -12.01 1.01 2.72
C ASP A 123 -10.60 0.90 2.10
N ALA A 124 -9.81 1.97 2.14
CA ALA A 124 -8.40 1.92 1.73
C ALA A 124 -7.57 1.00 2.64
N ILE A 125 -7.79 1.07 3.95
CA ILE A 125 -7.12 0.19 4.93
C ILE A 125 -7.52 -1.27 4.69
N ASP A 126 -8.80 -1.56 4.50
CA ASP A 126 -9.29 -2.92 4.24
C ASP A 126 -8.71 -3.49 2.95
N HIS A 127 -8.70 -2.71 1.85
CA HIS A 127 -8.10 -3.10 0.58
C HIS A 127 -6.59 -3.40 0.73
N ALA A 128 -5.85 -2.50 1.39
CA ALA A 128 -4.43 -2.67 1.63
C ALA A 128 -4.13 -3.88 2.53
N ALA A 129 -4.94 -4.11 3.57
CA ALA A 129 -4.79 -5.27 4.44
C ALA A 129 -5.07 -6.60 3.72
N ALA A 130 -6.01 -6.62 2.77
CA ALA A 130 -6.25 -7.78 1.91
C ALA A 130 -5.07 -8.00 0.93
N LEU A 131 -4.51 -6.92 0.37
CA LEU A 131 -3.35 -6.97 -0.51
C LEU A 131 -2.09 -7.49 0.22
N ILE A 132 -1.87 -7.08 1.49
CA ILE A 132 -0.81 -7.63 2.35
C ILE A 132 -1.00 -9.13 2.61
N ALA A 133 -2.23 -9.57 2.84
CA ALA A 133 -2.52 -10.98 3.10
C ALA A 133 -2.22 -11.89 1.89
N SER A 134 -2.24 -11.35 0.68
CA SER A 134 -1.93 -12.05 -0.57
C SER A 134 -0.54 -11.70 -1.13
N ALA A 135 0.30 -11.01 -0.35
CA ALA A 135 1.64 -10.63 -0.80
C ALA A 135 2.50 -11.84 -1.17
N PRO A 136 3.31 -11.77 -2.25
CA PRO A 136 4.23 -12.84 -2.61
C PRO A 136 5.49 -12.86 -1.71
N TYR A 137 5.49 -12.10 -0.63
CA TYR A 137 6.61 -11.88 0.27
C TYR A 137 6.34 -12.40 1.68
N GLU A 138 7.39 -12.93 2.32
CA GLU A 138 7.44 -13.15 3.75
C GLU A 138 8.11 -11.93 4.40
N ALA A 139 7.31 -11.05 5.00
CA ALA A 139 7.77 -9.78 5.52
C ALA A 139 7.93 -9.81 7.04
N THR A 140 9.07 -9.31 7.53
CA THR A 140 9.30 -9.10 8.97
C THR A 140 8.34 -8.06 9.54
N ARG A 141 8.08 -7.00 8.79
CA ARG A 141 7.12 -5.93 9.14
C ARG A 141 6.13 -5.71 7.99
N LYS A 142 4.90 -5.39 8.34
CA LYS A 142 3.81 -5.11 7.40
C LYS A 142 3.29 -3.71 7.68
N VAL A 143 3.35 -2.83 6.68
CA VAL A 143 3.06 -1.41 6.85
C VAL A 143 2.08 -0.93 5.78
N ILE A 144 1.03 -0.23 6.22
CA ILE A 144 0.15 0.56 5.36
C ILE A 144 0.47 2.03 5.61
N ASP A 145 0.77 2.77 4.56
CA ASP A 145 1.01 4.21 4.55
C ASP A 145 -0.19 4.91 3.92
N ILE A 146 -0.99 5.61 4.72
CA ILE A 146 -2.14 6.40 4.24
C ILE A 146 -1.71 7.85 4.07
N SER A 147 -1.76 8.38 2.85
CA SER A 147 -1.54 9.81 2.60
C SER A 147 -2.80 10.47 2.04
N GLY A 148 -3.18 11.61 2.63
CA GLY A 148 -4.38 12.35 2.24
C GLY A 148 -4.51 13.70 2.93
N ASP A 149 -5.53 14.45 2.51
CA ASP A 149 -5.81 15.81 2.96
C ASP A 149 -7.14 15.97 3.73
N ALA A 150 -7.86 14.86 3.97
CA ALA A 150 -9.15 14.89 4.68
C ALA A 150 -9.32 13.68 5.60
N GLY A 151 -10.23 13.79 6.58
CA GLY A 151 -10.62 12.67 7.44
C GLY A 151 -11.48 11.64 6.72
N ASP A 152 -11.69 10.49 7.38
CA ASP A 152 -12.54 9.42 6.85
C ASP A 152 -13.96 9.89 6.56
N MET A 153 -14.43 9.61 5.34
CA MET A 153 -15.76 10.00 4.89
C MET A 153 -16.32 8.94 3.93
N ARG A 154 -17.52 8.44 4.25
CA ARG A 154 -18.26 7.50 3.41
C ARG A 154 -17.63 6.10 3.28
N SER A 155 -16.67 5.72 4.11
CA SER A 155 -16.21 4.33 4.15
C SER A 155 -17.37 3.37 4.43
N LEU A 156 -17.36 2.23 3.76
CA LEU A 156 -18.27 1.11 4.05
C LEU A 156 -17.94 0.50 5.42
N ASN A 157 -16.64 0.41 5.73
CA ASN A 157 -16.10 0.06 7.03
C ASN A 157 -15.37 1.29 7.59
N PRO A 158 -15.87 1.94 8.67
CA PRO A 158 -15.23 3.14 9.21
C PRO A 158 -13.75 2.94 9.56
N ALA A 159 -12.93 3.98 9.36
CA ALA A 159 -11.47 3.90 9.53
C ALA A 159 -11.02 3.33 10.89
N PRO A 160 -11.61 3.65 12.06
CA PRO A 160 -11.20 3.03 13.32
C PRO A 160 -11.39 1.50 13.35
N GLN A 161 -12.48 0.99 12.78
CA GLN A 161 -12.76 -0.44 12.72
C GLN A 161 -11.82 -1.17 11.76
N ALA A 162 -11.58 -0.61 10.57
CA ALA A 162 -10.64 -1.14 9.59
C ALA A 162 -9.21 -1.18 10.17
N ARG A 163 -8.79 -0.07 10.84
CA ARG A 163 -7.52 0.02 11.55
C ARG A 163 -7.37 -1.08 12.59
N ASP A 164 -8.34 -1.22 13.49
CA ASP A 164 -8.26 -2.19 14.58
C ASP A 164 -8.18 -3.64 14.04
N ALA A 165 -8.94 -3.93 12.98
CA ALA A 165 -8.88 -5.22 12.30
C ALA A 165 -7.52 -5.48 11.60
N ALA A 166 -6.89 -4.47 11.02
CA ALA A 166 -5.56 -4.57 10.42
C ALA A 166 -4.47 -4.75 11.47
N VAL A 167 -4.53 -3.98 12.57
CA VAL A 167 -3.61 -4.09 13.71
C VAL A 167 -3.67 -5.46 14.36
N ALA A 168 -4.86 -6.03 14.51
CA ALA A 168 -5.03 -7.40 15.04
C ALA A 168 -4.35 -8.47 14.15
N ARG A 169 -4.07 -8.16 12.88
CA ARG A 169 -3.30 -9.01 11.93
C ARG A 169 -1.80 -8.66 11.89
N GLY A 170 -1.31 -7.86 12.83
CA GLY A 170 0.10 -7.46 12.92
C GLY A 170 0.51 -6.42 11.87
N ILE A 171 -0.43 -5.66 11.32
CA ILE A 171 -0.17 -4.60 10.35
C ILE A 171 -0.04 -3.26 11.10
N GLN A 172 1.04 -2.54 10.87
CA GLN A 172 1.22 -1.16 11.33
C GLN A 172 0.61 -0.22 10.30
N ILE A 173 -0.13 0.80 10.74
CA ILE A 173 -0.68 1.82 9.87
C ILE A 173 -0.10 3.16 10.28
N ASN A 174 0.62 3.79 9.36
CA ASN A 174 1.12 5.16 9.49
C ASN A 174 0.36 6.08 8.53
N ALA A 175 0.44 7.39 8.79
CA ALA A 175 -0.22 8.35 7.91
C ALA A 175 0.67 9.54 7.59
N LEU A 176 0.43 10.13 6.41
CA LEU A 176 0.92 11.44 6.01
C LEU A 176 -0.28 12.37 5.83
N ALA A 177 -0.40 13.37 6.70
CA ALA A 177 -1.47 14.36 6.65
C ALA A 177 -1.02 15.61 5.90
N ILE A 178 -1.68 15.95 4.79
CA ILE A 178 -1.49 17.22 4.08
C ILE A 178 -2.38 18.24 4.75
N VAL A 179 -1.79 19.11 5.62
CA VAL A 179 -2.55 19.93 6.56
C VAL A 179 -2.92 21.33 6.02
N GLU A 180 -2.60 21.63 4.77
CA GLU A 180 -2.88 22.92 4.14
C GLU A 180 -4.33 23.36 4.33
N GLY A 181 -4.53 24.41 5.15
CA GLY A 181 -5.86 24.91 5.51
C GLY A 181 -6.72 23.98 6.36
N ARG A 182 -6.19 22.88 6.90
CA ARG A 182 -6.93 21.82 7.60
C ARG A 182 -6.48 21.64 9.05
N ALA A 183 -6.85 22.60 9.89
CA ALA A 183 -6.58 22.50 11.32
C ALA A 183 -7.21 21.22 11.91
N GLY A 184 -6.43 20.48 12.73
CA GLY A 184 -6.90 19.29 13.41
C GLY A 184 -6.79 17.96 12.61
N LEU A 185 -6.33 17.98 11.34
CA LEU A 185 -6.22 16.75 10.53
C LEU A 185 -5.23 15.77 11.15
N VAL A 186 -4.10 16.22 11.68
CA VAL A 186 -3.12 15.36 12.36
C VAL A 186 -3.77 14.66 13.55
N ALA A 187 -4.44 15.40 14.43
CA ALA A 187 -5.13 14.82 15.59
C ALA A 187 -6.26 13.85 15.19
N SER A 188 -6.94 14.14 14.08
CA SER A 188 -7.93 13.22 13.51
C SER A 188 -7.27 11.91 13.06
N TYR A 189 -6.16 11.98 12.34
CA TYR A 189 -5.43 10.77 11.88
C TYR A 189 -4.83 9.98 13.05
N GLU A 190 -4.32 10.67 14.07
CA GLU A 190 -3.83 10.04 15.30
C GLU A 190 -4.92 9.23 16.02
N SER A 191 -6.15 9.76 16.07
CA SER A 191 -7.24 9.11 16.78
C SER A 191 -7.97 8.06 15.98
N THR A 192 -8.04 8.19 14.64
CA THR A 192 -8.96 7.38 13.82
C THR A 192 -8.25 6.49 12.78
N VAL A 193 -7.04 6.83 12.33
CA VAL A 193 -6.40 6.19 11.18
C VAL A 193 -5.21 5.33 11.58
N ILE A 194 -4.23 5.91 12.30
CA ILE A 194 -3.00 5.18 12.62
C ILE A 194 -3.22 4.12 13.69
N GLY A 195 -2.40 3.06 13.66
CA GLY A 195 -2.47 1.99 14.65
C GLY A 195 -1.33 1.00 14.53
N GLY A 196 -1.16 0.21 15.59
CA GLY A 196 -0.06 -0.73 15.73
C GLY A 196 1.17 -0.16 16.43
N PRO A 197 2.12 -1.02 16.85
CA PRO A 197 3.32 -0.58 17.58
C PRO A 197 4.17 0.38 16.76
N GLY A 198 4.47 1.56 17.32
CA GLY A 198 5.29 2.58 16.68
C GLY A 198 4.60 3.38 15.58
N ALA A 199 3.27 3.24 15.41
CA ALA A 199 2.51 4.02 14.44
C ALA A 199 2.64 5.54 14.68
N PHE A 200 2.64 6.31 13.61
CA PHE A 200 2.81 7.76 13.66
C PHE A 200 2.15 8.48 12.50
N VAL A 201 1.91 9.77 12.69
CA VAL A 201 1.50 10.70 11.63
C VAL A 201 2.70 11.59 11.28
N GLU A 202 3.02 11.72 10.01
CA GLU A 202 3.89 12.75 9.46
C GLU A 202 3.00 13.86 8.88
N ALA A 203 3.36 15.12 9.10
CA ALA A 203 2.62 16.26 8.55
C ALA A 203 3.37 16.86 7.36
N ALA A 204 2.66 17.10 6.27
CA ALA A 204 3.07 17.99 5.19
C ALA A 204 2.31 19.31 5.36
N PRO A 205 2.97 20.43 5.74
CA PRO A 205 2.32 21.71 5.94
C PRO A 205 1.59 22.22 4.69
N THR A 206 2.18 21.94 3.52
CA THR A 206 1.61 22.26 2.21
C THR A 206 1.79 21.09 1.26
N ARG A 207 1.06 21.09 0.14
CA ARG A 207 1.24 20.10 -0.93
C ARG A 207 2.64 20.15 -1.54
N ALA A 208 3.26 21.32 -1.63
CA ALA A 208 4.62 21.46 -2.12
C ALA A 208 5.65 20.75 -1.23
N GLU A 209 5.34 20.54 0.05
CA GLU A 209 6.22 19.85 1.00
C GLU A 209 5.95 18.34 1.09
N PHE A 210 4.98 17.82 0.32
CA PHE A 210 4.59 16.40 0.32
C PHE A 210 5.79 15.48 0.11
N THR A 211 6.60 15.70 -0.92
CA THR A 211 7.76 14.86 -1.23
C THR A 211 8.77 14.82 -0.06
N ALA A 212 9.04 15.98 0.55
CA ALA A 212 9.96 16.06 1.67
C ALA A 212 9.40 15.35 2.93
N ALA A 213 8.11 15.49 3.19
CA ALA A 213 7.43 14.80 4.28
C ALA A 213 7.39 13.28 4.04
N LEU A 214 7.03 12.85 2.83
CA LEU A 214 7.01 11.42 2.48
C LEU A 214 8.40 10.78 2.63
N ARG A 215 9.46 11.47 2.21
CA ARG A 215 10.83 10.98 2.38
C ARG A 215 11.20 10.80 3.84
N ARG A 216 10.91 11.77 4.72
CA ARG A 216 11.12 11.63 6.18
C ARG A 216 10.36 10.44 6.73
N LYS A 217 9.10 10.31 6.31
CA LYS A 217 8.23 9.22 6.70
C LYS A 217 8.78 7.86 6.28
N LEU A 218 9.17 7.69 5.00
CA LEU A 218 9.73 6.44 4.49
C LEU A 218 11.03 6.05 5.21
N ILE A 219 11.92 7.01 5.50
CA ILE A 219 13.14 6.75 6.30
C ILE A 219 12.76 6.16 7.66
N ARG A 220 11.75 6.73 8.34
CA ARG A 220 11.31 6.26 9.65
C ARG A 220 10.60 4.89 9.59
N GLU A 221 9.89 4.61 8.50
CA GLU A 221 9.18 3.35 8.31
C GLU A 221 10.11 2.19 7.97
N ILE A 222 11.18 2.46 7.27
CA ILE A 222 12.09 1.43 6.74
C ILE A 222 13.24 1.16 7.72
N ALA A 223 13.74 2.19 8.41
CA ALA A 223 14.76 2.04 9.44
C ALA A 223 14.18 1.35 10.67
#